data_138a5ca543d531204ca6924626f6b746
#
_entry.id   138a5ca543d531204ca6924626f6b746
#
_cell.length_a   1.000
_cell.length_b   1.000
_cell.length_c   1.000
_cell.angle_alpha   90.00
_cell.angle_beta   90.00
_cell.angle_gamma   90.00
#
_symmetry.space_group_name_H-M   'P 1'
#
loop_
_entity.id
_entity.type
_entity.pdbx_description
1 polymer ?
#
loop_
_entity_poly.entity_id
_entity_poly.type
_entity_poly.pdbx_seq_one_letter_code
_entity_poly.pdbx_strand_id
1 'polypeptide(L)'
;MKKLLKTLLLTLAMPLAAQAQGWPTSYEGVMLQGFYWDSFKETRWTKLQKQAPDYNGYFSLVWLPQSGKTNGGQSMGYDPYYFFNHNSSFGTTDELRSLINTFRTNNIGAIADVVINHHQTNGWWSFPRETYGSETYQLQTTDIVANDDSQNTGYTTAAQAVRDGITLSSNYDEGDDFSAMRDLDHKSANVQRIVKAYLKFLVNDLGYIGFRYDMVKGFNGSH
;
A
#
# COMPACT_ATOMS: atom_id res chain seq x y z
N MET A 1 12.18 61.12 -25.74
CA MET A 1 11.83 60.43 -24.48
C MET A 1 11.08 59.16 -24.84
N LYS A 2 11.76 58.01 -24.86
CA LYS A 2 11.14 56.69 -25.20
C LYS A 2 10.83 55.97 -23.90
N LYS A 3 9.53 55.74 -23.60
CA LYS A 3 9.09 54.93 -22.45
C LYS A 3 9.24 53.45 -22.80
N LEU A 4 10.12 52.75 -22.12
CA LEU A 4 10.20 51.29 -22.14
C LEU A 4 9.04 50.72 -21.31
N LEU A 5 8.13 50.02 -21.96
CA LEU A 5 7.09 49.22 -21.32
C LEU A 5 7.71 47.86 -20.99
N LYS A 6 7.96 47.60 -19.69
CA LYS A 6 8.38 46.26 -19.22
C LYS A 6 7.13 45.41 -19.01
N THR A 7 6.88 44.51 -19.94
CA THR A 7 5.86 43.48 -19.80
C THR A 7 6.40 42.42 -18.86
N LEU A 8 5.82 42.33 -17.64
CA LEU A 8 6.08 41.30 -16.67
C LEU A 8 5.27 40.05 -17.04
N LEU A 9 5.93 39.04 -17.62
CA LEU A 9 5.30 37.74 -17.85
C LEU A 9 5.19 37.01 -16.51
N LEU A 10 3.99 36.98 -15.95
CA LEU A 10 3.68 36.18 -14.77
C LEU A 10 3.38 34.74 -15.25
N THR A 11 4.38 33.87 -15.22
CA THR A 11 4.18 32.43 -15.42
C THR A 11 3.45 31.87 -14.22
N LEU A 12 2.14 31.64 -14.36
CA LEU A 12 1.33 30.89 -13.41
C LEU A 12 1.83 29.44 -13.47
N ALA A 13 2.67 29.05 -12.52
CA ALA A 13 2.93 27.63 -12.25
C ALA A 13 1.66 27.04 -11.63
N MET A 14 0.80 26.45 -12.47
CA MET A 14 -0.27 25.60 -11.95
C MET A 14 0.40 24.38 -11.30
N PRO A 15 0.05 24.06 -10.03
CA PRO A 15 0.44 22.77 -9.49
C PRO A 15 -0.24 21.70 -10.35
N LEU A 16 0.55 20.84 -11.01
CA LEU A 16 0.02 19.59 -11.54
C LEU A 16 -0.48 18.80 -10.33
N ALA A 17 -1.77 18.93 -10.03
CA ALA A 17 -2.45 17.97 -9.21
C ALA A 17 -2.34 16.64 -9.96
N ALA A 18 -1.53 15.72 -9.46
CA ALA A 18 -1.57 14.34 -9.90
C ALA A 18 -2.98 13.82 -9.53
N GLN A 19 -3.91 13.95 -10.45
CA GLN A 19 -5.18 13.24 -10.35
C GLN A 19 -4.81 11.78 -10.54
N ALA A 20 -5.09 10.96 -9.53
CA ALA A 20 -5.19 9.53 -9.70
C ALA A 20 -6.37 9.29 -10.65
N GLN A 21 -6.10 9.38 -11.95
CA GLN A 21 -7.04 8.98 -12.96
C GLN A 21 -7.15 7.47 -12.86
N GLY A 22 -8.38 6.97 -12.80
CA GLY A 22 -8.64 5.55 -12.97
C GLY A 22 -7.97 5.04 -14.25
N TRP A 23 -7.86 3.74 -14.36
CA TRP A 23 -7.25 3.07 -15.51
C TRP A 23 -7.82 3.63 -16.83
N PRO A 24 -7.00 4.03 -17.80
CA PRO A 24 -7.48 4.53 -19.08
C PRO A 24 -8.34 3.49 -19.79
N THR A 25 -9.50 3.89 -20.30
CA THR A 25 -10.44 2.98 -20.98
C THR A 25 -9.87 2.35 -22.27
N SER A 26 -8.79 2.89 -22.81
CA SER A 26 -8.11 2.44 -24.03
C SER A 26 -6.61 2.17 -23.79
N TYR A 27 -6.27 1.64 -22.62
CA TYR A 27 -4.87 1.32 -22.33
C TYR A 27 -4.40 0.09 -23.11
N GLU A 28 -3.47 0.29 -24.03
CA GLU A 28 -2.88 -0.76 -24.88
C GLU A 28 -1.49 -1.24 -24.42
N GLY A 29 -1.05 -0.77 -23.26
CA GLY A 29 0.28 -1.09 -22.73
C GLY A 29 0.36 -2.49 -22.11
N VAL A 30 1.59 -2.96 -21.89
CA VAL A 30 1.89 -4.24 -21.23
C VAL A 30 2.38 -3.97 -19.82
N MET A 31 1.81 -4.67 -18.83
CA MET A 31 2.26 -4.64 -17.45
C MET A 31 3.08 -5.88 -17.13
N LEU A 32 4.28 -5.70 -16.62
CA LEU A 32 5.11 -6.76 -16.06
C LEU A 32 4.79 -6.95 -14.58
N GLN A 33 4.58 -8.20 -14.14
CA GLN A 33 4.70 -8.55 -12.73
C GLN A 33 6.19 -8.59 -12.38
N GLY A 34 6.67 -7.59 -11.65
CA GLY A 34 8.10 -7.39 -11.35
C GLY A 34 8.66 -8.28 -10.24
N PHE A 35 7.99 -9.36 -9.90
CA PHE A 35 8.38 -10.26 -8.82
C PHE A 35 7.83 -11.69 -9.03
N TYR A 36 8.38 -12.62 -8.28
CA TYR A 36 7.89 -13.98 -8.08
C TYR A 36 7.99 -14.34 -6.59
N TRP A 37 7.40 -15.44 -6.17
CA TRP A 37 7.42 -15.82 -4.77
C TRP A 37 8.86 -15.98 -4.28
N ASP A 38 9.17 -15.43 -3.09
CA ASP A 38 10.51 -15.34 -2.49
C ASP A 38 11.54 -14.49 -3.26
N SER A 39 11.10 -13.68 -4.22
CA SER A 39 12.00 -12.87 -5.05
C SER A 39 12.86 -11.87 -4.27
N PHE A 40 12.49 -11.51 -3.05
CA PHE A 40 13.31 -10.68 -2.16
C PHE A 40 14.70 -11.30 -1.86
N LYS A 41 14.85 -12.61 -2.05
CA LYS A 41 16.14 -13.29 -1.88
C LYS A 41 17.16 -12.90 -2.95
N GLU A 42 16.68 -12.63 -4.16
CA GLU A 42 17.54 -12.39 -5.33
C GLU A 42 17.25 -11.09 -6.06
N THR A 43 15.98 -10.64 -6.09
CA THR A 43 15.51 -9.50 -6.87
C THR A 43 14.96 -8.42 -5.95
N ARG A 44 15.87 -7.63 -5.40
CA ARG A 44 15.57 -6.47 -4.55
C ARG A 44 15.42 -5.20 -5.39
N TRP A 45 15.04 -4.09 -4.74
CA TRP A 45 14.82 -2.80 -5.41
C TRP A 45 16.00 -2.37 -6.27
N THR A 46 17.22 -2.51 -5.77
CA THR A 46 18.44 -2.14 -6.50
C THR A 46 18.71 -3.00 -7.74
N LYS A 47 18.30 -4.27 -7.73
CA LYS A 47 18.41 -5.13 -8.91
C LYS A 47 17.38 -4.77 -9.98
N LEU A 48 16.11 -4.58 -9.59
CA LEU A 48 15.07 -4.09 -10.49
C LEU A 48 15.43 -2.73 -11.09
N GLN A 49 16.01 -1.83 -10.30
CA GLN A 49 16.47 -0.54 -10.76
C GLN A 49 17.52 -0.65 -11.87
N LYS A 50 18.45 -1.59 -11.75
CA LYS A 50 19.47 -1.85 -12.79
C LYS A 50 18.87 -2.42 -14.08
N GLN A 51 17.76 -3.14 -13.98
CA GLN A 51 17.05 -3.76 -15.12
C GLN A 51 16.09 -2.78 -15.81
N ALA A 52 15.74 -1.66 -15.19
CA ALA A 52 14.74 -0.73 -15.71
C ALA A 52 15.01 -0.24 -17.15
N PRO A 53 16.26 0.04 -17.57
CA PRO A 53 16.52 0.40 -18.97
C PRO A 53 16.16 -0.71 -19.98
N ASP A 54 16.31 -1.99 -19.59
CA ASP A 54 16.01 -3.13 -20.45
C ASP A 54 14.49 -3.32 -20.64
N TYR A 55 13.68 -2.75 -19.77
CA TYR A 55 12.21 -2.82 -19.83
C TYR A 55 11.60 -1.74 -20.72
N ASN A 56 12.33 -0.65 -20.98
CA ASN A 56 11.86 0.47 -21.79
C ASN A 56 11.52 0.01 -23.22
N GLY A 57 10.32 0.39 -23.65
CA GLY A 57 9.79 0.00 -24.97
C GLY A 57 9.10 -1.36 -25.02
N TYR A 58 9.23 -2.21 -23.97
CA TYR A 58 8.55 -3.48 -23.86
C TYR A 58 7.41 -3.46 -22.85
N PHE A 59 7.63 -2.79 -21.72
CA PHE A 59 6.65 -2.67 -20.64
C PHE A 59 6.39 -1.21 -20.34
N SER A 60 5.14 -0.85 -20.21
CA SER A 60 4.70 0.49 -19.82
C SER A 60 4.38 0.58 -18.33
N LEU A 61 4.14 -0.56 -17.69
CA LEU A 61 3.90 -0.66 -16.25
C LEU A 61 4.70 -1.81 -15.65
N VAL A 62 5.09 -1.65 -14.39
CA VAL A 62 5.64 -2.75 -13.56
C VAL A 62 4.85 -2.81 -12.25
N TRP A 63 4.19 -3.92 -12.00
CA TRP A 63 3.59 -4.22 -10.72
C TRP A 63 4.67 -4.71 -9.77
N LEU A 64 4.91 -3.93 -8.70
CA LEU A 64 5.84 -4.24 -7.64
C LEU A 64 5.13 -5.02 -6.51
N PRO A 65 5.85 -5.88 -5.77
CA PRO A 65 5.27 -6.57 -4.63
C PRO A 65 4.92 -5.57 -3.53
N GLN A 66 4.08 -5.98 -2.57
CA GLN A 66 3.77 -5.18 -1.40
C GLN A 66 5.08 -4.73 -0.72
N SER A 67 5.24 -3.43 -0.59
CA SER A 67 6.51 -2.81 -0.23
C SER A 67 6.62 -2.43 1.25
N GLY A 68 5.52 -2.49 2.02
CA GLY A 68 5.51 -2.18 3.45
C GLY A 68 6.30 -3.19 4.29
N LYS A 69 6.86 -2.72 5.38
CA LYS A 69 7.57 -3.56 6.35
C LYS A 69 6.59 -4.44 7.12
N THR A 70 6.90 -5.71 7.26
CA THR A 70 6.17 -6.68 8.08
C THR A 70 6.71 -6.74 9.52
N ASN A 71 6.03 -7.44 10.41
CA ASN A 71 6.44 -7.58 11.81
C ASN A 71 7.60 -8.59 12.00
N GLY A 72 7.77 -9.50 11.07
CA GLY A 72 8.75 -10.59 11.15
C GLY A 72 9.91 -10.43 10.18
N GLY A 73 10.68 -11.48 10.02
CA GLY A 73 11.86 -11.53 9.17
C GLY A 73 11.64 -11.24 7.68
N GLN A 74 12.13 -12.10 6.81
CA GLN A 74 11.94 -11.94 5.36
C GLN A 74 10.54 -12.36 4.92
N SER A 75 9.86 -11.50 4.15
CA SER A 75 8.48 -11.70 3.69
C SER A 75 8.27 -11.09 2.30
N MET A 76 7.28 -11.63 1.58
CA MET A 76 6.76 -11.03 0.34
C MET A 76 5.88 -9.79 0.59
N GLY A 77 5.52 -9.51 1.86
CA GLY A 77 4.70 -8.36 2.25
C GLY A 77 3.19 -8.65 2.39
N TYR A 78 2.72 -9.86 2.08
CA TYR A 78 1.29 -10.22 2.23
C TYR A 78 0.85 -10.45 3.68
N ASP A 79 1.73 -10.14 4.61
CA ASP A 79 1.53 -10.03 6.05
C ASP A 79 1.73 -8.57 6.52
N PRO A 80 0.87 -7.62 6.08
CA PRO A 80 1.07 -6.19 6.31
C PRO A 80 1.08 -5.87 7.81
N TYR A 81 2.06 -5.07 8.22
CA TYR A 81 2.18 -4.61 9.61
C TYR A 81 2.39 -3.10 9.71
N TYR A 82 3.16 -2.51 8.80
CA TYR A 82 3.36 -1.06 8.72
C TYR A 82 2.80 -0.52 7.40
N PHE A 83 2.03 0.56 7.48
CA PHE A 83 1.50 1.26 6.31
C PHE A 83 2.44 2.37 5.79
N PHE A 84 3.26 2.96 6.68
CA PHE A 84 4.11 4.10 6.33
C PHE A 84 5.61 3.81 6.44
N ASN A 85 6.00 2.62 6.86
CA ASN A 85 7.38 2.17 6.88
C ASN A 85 7.62 1.14 5.77
N HIS A 86 8.42 1.51 4.77
CA HIS A 86 8.72 0.68 3.61
C HIS A 86 10.18 0.14 3.59
N ASN A 87 10.82 0.07 4.76
CA ASN A 87 12.07 -0.68 4.91
C ASN A 87 11.77 -2.17 5.04
N SER A 88 11.61 -2.83 3.90
CA SER A 88 11.11 -4.20 3.81
C SER A 88 12.20 -5.21 3.42
N SER A 89 11.81 -6.45 3.17
CA SER A 89 12.71 -7.50 2.68
C SER A 89 13.32 -7.17 1.32
N PHE A 90 12.69 -6.30 0.53
CA PHE A 90 13.15 -5.90 -0.79
C PHE A 90 14.19 -4.76 -0.76
N GLY A 91 14.31 -4.06 0.35
CA GLY A 91 15.24 -2.94 0.51
C GLY A 91 14.67 -1.80 1.35
N THR A 92 15.38 -0.67 1.34
CA THR A 92 14.97 0.53 2.06
C THR A 92 13.92 1.34 1.29
N THR A 93 13.22 2.22 2.01
CA THR A 93 12.27 3.18 1.41
C THR A 93 12.94 4.06 0.37
N ASP A 94 14.20 4.47 0.59
CA ASP A 94 14.92 5.32 -0.35
C ASP A 94 15.34 4.56 -1.61
N GLU A 95 15.70 3.28 -1.48
CA GLU A 95 15.94 2.41 -2.65
C GLU A 95 14.67 2.22 -3.47
N LEU A 96 13.51 2.06 -2.82
CA LEU A 96 12.22 1.97 -3.50
C LEU A 96 11.88 3.27 -4.24
N ARG A 97 12.05 4.43 -3.62
CA ARG A 97 11.87 5.74 -4.29
C ARG A 97 12.80 5.89 -5.48
N SER A 98 14.05 5.49 -5.34
CA SER A 98 15.04 5.51 -6.41
C SER A 98 14.64 4.62 -7.58
N LEU A 99 14.17 3.39 -7.31
CA LEU A 99 13.63 2.47 -8.31
C LEU A 99 12.45 3.09 -9.06
N ILE A 100 11.45 3.58 -8.34
CA ILE A 100 10.23 4.17 -8.95
C ILE A 100 10.60 5.39 -9.82
N ASN A 101 11.54 6.22 -9.35
CA ASN A 101 12.04 7.33 -10.14
C ASN A 101 12.78 6.85 -11.41
N THR A 102 13.58 5.78 -11.31
CA THR A 102 14.26 5.20 -12.46
C THR A 102 13.27 4.60 -13.46
N PHE A 103 12.22 3.94 -13.01
CA PHE A 103 11.14 3.49 -13.89
C PHE A 103 10.51 4.66 -14.63
N ARG A 104 10.16 5.73 -13.92
CA ARG A 104 9.56 6.95 -14.53
C ARG A 104 10.46 7.56 -15.60
N THR A 105 11.76 7.64 -15.37
CA THR A 105 12.72 8.18 -16.37
C THR A 105 12.91 7.26 -17.58
N ASN A 106 12.50 6.00 -17.48
CA ASN A 106 12.44 5.01 -18.56
C ASN A 106 11.02 4.83 -19.13
N ASN A 107 10.10 5.78 -18.89
CA ASN A 107 8.71 5.75 -19.36
C ASN A 107 7.90 4.55 -18.83
N ILE A 108 8.22 4.07 -17.64
CA ILE A 108 7.55 2.95 -16.98
C ILE A 108 6.85 3.44 -15.73
N GLY A 109 5.57 3.10 -15.57
CA GLY A 109 4.80 3.37 -14.37
C GLY A 109 4.93 2.24 -13.35
N ALA A 110 5.13 2.58 -12.07
CA ALA A 110 5.10 1.60 -10.99
C ALA A 110 3.69 1.46 -10.43
N ILE A 111 3.21 0.22 -10.29
CA ILE A 111 1.93 -0.15 -9.68
C ILE A 111 2.22 -0.76 -8.31
N ALA A 112 1.58 -0.22 -7.26
CA ALA A 112 1.71 -0.75 -5.91
C ALA A 112 0.78 -1.96 -5.70
N ASP A 113 1.28 -2.97 -5.01
CA ASP A 113 0.44 -4.03 -4.43
C ASP A 113 -0.11 -3.54 -3.09
N VAL A 114 -1.43 -3.48 -2.97
CA VAL A 114 -2.15 -2.93 -1.80
C VAL A 114 -2.85 -4.06 -1.08
N VAL A 115 -2.37 -4.39 0.12
CA VAL A 115 -2.93 -5.41 0.99
C VAL A 115 -3.63 -4.71 2.15
N ILE A 116 -4.94 -4.64 2.11
CA ILE A 116 -5.78 -3.91 3.08
C ILE A 116 -6.93 -4.74 3.63
N ASN A 117 -7.16 -5.96 3.12
CA ASN A 117 -8.19 -6.84 3.65
C ASN A 117 -7.91 -7.20 5.11
N HIS A 118 -6.67 -7.51 5.40
CA HIS A 118 -6.23 -8.02 6.69
C HIS A 118 -4.95 -7.32 7.17
N HIS A 119 -4.64 -7.48 8.45
CA HIS A 119 -3.46 -6.89 9.06
C HIS A 119 -2.86 -7.80 10.14
N GLN A 120 -1.53 -7.86 10.19
CA GLN A 120 -0.81 -8.58 11.22
C GLN A 120 -0.82 -7.81 12.55
N THR A 121 -0.80 -8.53 13.65
CA THR A 121 -0.67 -7.97 15.00
C THR A 121 0.58 -8.52 15.71
N ASN A 122 1.08 -7.80 16.68
CA ASN A 122 2.01 -8.35 17.65
C ASN A 122 1.19 -8.98 18.79
N GLY A 123 1.29 -10.31 18.94
CA GLY A 123 0.37 -11.07 19.76
C GLY A 123 -1.06 -11.01 19.22
N TRP A 124 -2.06 -11.02 20.14
CA TRP A 124 -3.45 -11.01 19.74
C TRP A 124 -3.99 -9.62 19.34
N TRP A 125 -3.54 -8.54 20.02
CA TRP A 125 -4.29 -7.27 20.02
C TRP A 125 -3.47 -6.03 19.69
N SER A 126 -2.14 -6.15 19.57
CA SER A 126 -1.29 -4.98 19.43
C SER A 126 -1.01 -4.65 17.97
N PHE A 127 -1.53 -3.51 17.52
CA PHE A 127 -1.20 -2.91 16.24
C PHE A 127 -0.10 -1.86 16.39
N PRO A 128 0.76 -1.67 15.37
CA PRO A 128 1.78 -0.63 15.40
C PRO A 128 1.14 0.76 15.40
N ARG A 129 1.80 1.67 16.08
CA ARG A 129 1.48 3.10 16.00
C ARG A 129 2.44 3.75 15.04
N GLU A 130 1.91 4.44 14.03
CA GLU A 130 2.70 5.09 13.01
C GLU A 130 2.36 6.59 12.90
N THR A 131 3.28 7.38 12.35
CA THR A 131 3.06 8.79 12.08
C THR A 131 3.29 9.07 10.59
N TYR A 132 2.36 9.79 9.97
CA TYR A 132 2.51 10.28 8.62
C TYR A 132 2.03 11.74 8.54
N GLY A 133 2.90 12.62 8.06
CA GLY A 133 2.70 14.06 8.19
C GLY A 133 2.65 14.49 9.66
N SER A 134 1.64 15.23 10.04
CA SER A 134 1.39 15.67 11.43
C SER A 134 0.45 14.73 12.20
N GLU A 135 -0.04 13.66 11.57
CA GLU A 135 -1.06 12.78 12.16
C GLU A 135 -0.47 11.45 12.62
N THR A 136 -1.13 10.86 13.61
CA THR A 136 -0.84 9.52 14.11
C THR A 136 -1.95 8.55 13.69
N TYR A 137 -1.53 7.37 13.27
CA TYR A 137 -2.37 6.29 12.78
C TYR A 137 -2.11 5.03 13.58
N GLN A 138 -3.17 4.39 14.02
CA GLN A 138 -3.12 3.09 14.70
C GLN A 138 -4.46 2.39 14.57
N LEU A 139 -4.44 1.15 14.10
CA LEU A 139 -5.60 0.26 14.17
C LEU A 139 -5.90 -0.09 15.63
N GLN A 140 -7.16 -0.36 15.92
CA GLN A 140 -7.65 -0.76 17.23
C GLN A 140 -8.33 -2.13 17.14
N THR A 141 -8.60 -2.76 18.25
CA THR A 141 -9.35 -4.03 18.27
C THR A 141 -10.75 -3.87 17.69
N THR A 142 -11.36 -2.69 17.84
CA THR A 142 -12.66 -2.34 17.24
C THR A 142 -12.61 -2.12 15.72
N ASP A 143 -11.44 -2.22 15.11
CA ASP A 143 -11.25 -2.22 13.65
C ASP A 143 -11.16 -3.63 13.06
N ILE A 144 -11.24 -4.67 13.89
CA ILE A 144 -11.30 -6.09 13.50
C ILE A 144 -12.76 -6.49 13.40
N VAL A 145 -13.15 -7.22 12.36
CA VAL A 145 -14.53 -7.70 12.17
C VAL A 145 -14.98 -8.61 13.32
N ALA A 146 -16.29 -8.62 13.60
CA ALA A 146 -16.87 -9.33 14.76
C ALA A 146 -16.65 -10.86 14.70
N ASN A 147 -16.60 -11.42 13.51
CA ASN A 147 -16.50 -12.86 13.24
C ASN A 147 -15.10 -13.29 12.77
N ASP A 148 -14.07 -12.46 12.98
CA ASP A 148 -12.72 -12.77 12.50
C ASP A 148 -12.30 -14.20 12.92
N ASP A 149 -12.03 -15.03 11.91
CA ASP A 149 -11.71 -16.45 12.06
C ASP A 149 -10.22 -16.74 12.15
N SER A 150 -9.39 -15.70 12.04
CA SER A 150 -7.94 -15.83 12.11
C SER A 150 -7.52 -16.51 13.40
N GLN A 151 -6.57 -17.45 13.31
CA GLN A 151 -6.22 -18.32 14.39
C GLN A 151 -4.84 -18.04 14.96
N ASN A 152 -4.77 -18.12 16.27
CA ASN A 152 -3.52 -18.21 17.01
C ASN A 152 -3.74 -19.08 18.24
N THR A 153 -2.79 -19.98 18.56
CA THR A 153 -2.84 -20.86 19.74
C THR A 153 -4.13 -21.67 19.90
N GLY A 154 -4.79 -22.04 18.78
CA GLY A 154 -5.97 -22.93 18.78
C GLY A 154 -7.31 -22.23 18.98
N TYR A 155 -7.36 -20.90 18.98
CA TYR A 155 -8.60 -20.11 19.04
C TYR A 155 -8.69 -19.16 17.86
N THR A 156 -9.92 -18.90 17.40
CA THR A 156 -10.17 -17.78 16.50
C THR A 156 -10.04 -16.45 17.24
N THR A 157 -9.79 -15.36 16.53
CA THR A 157 -9.74 -14.02 17.12
C THR A 157 -11.05 -13.69 17.83
N ALA A 158 -12.18 -13.98 17.22
CA ALA A 158 -13.50 -13.77 17.84
C ALA A 158 -13.64 -14.53 19.16
N ALA A 159 -13.25 -15.81 19.19
CA ALA A 159 -13.32 -16.61 20.43
C ALA A 159 -12.34 -16.10 21.50
N GLN A 160 -11.14 -15.69 21.12
CA GLN A 160 -10.15 -15.15 22.05
C GLN A 160 -10.58 -13.78 22.60
N ALA A 161 -11.24 -12.94 21.80
CA ALA A 161 -11.76 -11.65 22.26
C ALA A 161 -12.76 -11.82 23.42
N VAL A 162 -13.66 -12.81 23.30
CA VAL A 162 -14.60 -13.15 24.41
C VAL A 162 -13.85 -13.56 25.67
N ARG A 163 -12.80 -14.39 25.53
CA ARG A 163 -12.00 -14.88 26.69
C ARG A 163 -11.24 -13.75 27.37
N ASP A 164 -10.71 -12.80 26.60
CA ASP A 164 -9.89 -11.71 27.10
C ASP A 164 -10.72 -10.48 27.50
N GLY A 165 -12.03 -10.49 27.28
CA GLY A 165 -12.91 -9.32 27.50
C GLY A 165 -12.61 -8.16 26.55
N ILE A 166 -12.13 -8.46 25.36
CA ILE A 166 -11.80 -7.47 24.32
C ILE A 166 -13.01 -7.21 23.44
N THR A 167 -13.25 -5.94 23.10
CA THR A 167 -14.30 -5.54 22.16
C THR A 167 -13.73 -5.47 20.74
N LEU A 168 -14.34 -6.23 19.85
CA LEU A 168 -14.13 -6.12 18.39
C LEU A 168 -15.18 -5.18 17.78
N SER A 169 -15.13 -4.96 16.47
CA SER A 169 -16.20 -4.29 15.73
C SER A 169 -17.53 -5.03 15.93
N SER A 170 -18.64 -4.32 15.75
CA SER A 170 -19.98 -4.93 15.66
C SER A 170 -20.31 -5.40 14.24
N ASN A 171 -19.51 -5.06 13.24
CA ASN A 171 -19.72 -5.46 11.86
C ASN A 171 -19.09 -6.82 11.59
N TYR A 172 -19.80 -7.62 10.81
CA TYR A 172 -19.29 -8.88 10.29
C TYR A 172 -18.46 -8.61 9.03
N ASP A 173 -17.57 -9.55 8.72
CA ASP A 173 -16.85 -9.57 7.46
C ASP A 173 -17.82 -9.54 6.28
N GLU A 174 -17.43 -8.85 5.22
CA GLU A 174 -18.28 -8.60 4.05
C GLU A 174 -17.98 -9.53 2.88
N GLY A 175 -16.91 -10.30 2.97
CA GLY A 175 -16.44 -11.15 1.88
C GLY A 175 -15.85 -12.47 2.35
N ASP A 176 -14.81 -12.89 1.67
CA ASP A 176 -14.08 -14.11 2.02
C ASP A 176 -13.11 -13.84 3.17
N ASP A 177 -13.17 -14.65 4.21
CA ASP A 177 -12.28 -14.62 5.37
C ASP A 177 -10.83 -14.91 4.98
N PHE A 178 -9.88 -14.34 5.74
CA PHE A 178 -8.47 -14.68 5.65
C PHE A 178 -7.93 -15.14 6.98
N SER A 179 -8.00 -16.44 7.24
CA SER A 179 -7.76 -17.06 8.55
C SER A 179 -6.33 -16.94 9.11
N ALA A 180 -5.40 -16.31 8.38
CA ALA A 180 -4.02 -16.16 8.84
C ALA A 180 -3.75 -14.86 9.62
N MET A 181 -4.58 -13.83 9.45
CA MET A 181 -4.42 -12.49 10.06
C MET A 181 -5.78 -11.88 10.36
N ARG A 182 -5.78 -10.71 11.05
CA ARG A 182 -7.00 -10.02 11.47
C ARG A 182 -7.65 -9.34 10.28
N ASP A 183 -8.87 -9.76 9.93
CA ASP A 183 -9.66 -9.11 8.89
C ASP A 183 -10.16 -7.74 9.38
N LEU A 184 -9.97 -6.74 8.55
CA LEU A 184 -10.28 -5.36 8.91
C LEU A 184 -11.74 -5.02 8.59
N ASP A 185 -12.38 -4.32 9.50
CA ASP A 185 -13.71 -3.76 9.29
C ASP A 185 -13.64 -2.52 8.38
N HIS A 186 -13.89 -2.68 7.09
CA HIS A 186 -13.87 -1.60 6.11
C HIS A 186 -15.00 -0.57 6.30
N LYS A 187 -16.00 -0.83 7.15
CA LYS A 187 -17.00 0.15 7.60
C LYS A 187 -16.48 1.05 8.71
N SER A 188 -15.39 0.67 9.39
CA SER A 188 -14.76 1.51 10.41
C SER A 188 -14.22 2.80 9.80
N ALA A 189 -14.64 3.93 10.38
CA ALA A 189 -14.11 5.23 9.98
C ALA A 189 -12.59 5.35 10.21
N ASN A 190 -12.05 4.63 11.22
CA ASN A 190 -10.62 4.60 11.47
C ASN A 190 -9.88 3.81 10.39
N VAL A 191 -10.38 2.63 10.00
CA VAL A 191 -9.81 1.86 8.88
C VAL A 191 -9.79 2.69 7.61
N GLN A 192 -10.93 3.29 7.23
CA GLN A 192 -11.04 4.13 6.04
C GLN A 192 -10.06 5.32 6.08
N ARG A 193 -9.91 5.98 7.24
CA ARG A 193 -8.96 7.08 7.43
C ARG A 193 -7.52 6.61 7.22
N ILE A 194 -7.15 5.47 7.80
CA ILE A 194 -5.80 4.90 7.69
C ILE A 194 -5.52 4.48 6.25
N VAL A 195 -6.42 3.71 5.63
CA VAL A 195 -6.28 3.26 4.24
C VAL A 195 -6.17 4.45 3.28
N LYS A 196 -7.02 5.47 3.43
CA LYS A 196 -6.94 6.69 2.62
C LYS A 196 -5.60 7.42 2.76
N ALA A 197 -5.06 7.49 3.97
CA ALA A 197 -3.74 8.10 4.21
C ALA A 197 -2.62 7.23 3.58
N TYR A 198 -2.70 5.91 3.73
CA TYR A 198 -1.78 4.96 3.12
C TYR A 198 -1.75 5.07 1.59
N LEU A 199 -2.91 5.06 0.94
CA LEU A 199 -2.97 5.21 -0.52
C LEU A 199 -2.39 6.55 -0.99
N LYS A 200 -2.64 7.64 -0.25
CA LYS A 200 -2.01 8.95 -0.52
C LYS A 200 -0.49 8.90 -0.37
N PHE A 201 0.01 8.24 0.66
CA PHE A 201 1.43 8.07 0.88
C PHE A 201 2.09 7.30 -0.27
N LEU A 202 1.47 6.21 -0.74
CA LEU A 202 1.99 5.44 -1.88
C LEU A 202 2.14 6.31 -3.14
N VAL A 203 1.16 7.17 -3.42
CA VAL A 203 1.19 8.04 -4.62
C VAL A 203 2.09 9.25 -4.41
N ASN A 204 1.90 9.99 -3.32
CA ASN A 204 2.52 11.30 -3.15
C ASN A 204 3.99 11.22 -2.69
N ASP A 205 4.31 10.25 -1.83
CA ASP A 205 5.63 10.15 -1.19
C ASP A 205 6.53 9.09 -1.84
N LEU A 206 5.95 7.98 -2.31
CA LEU A 206 6.71 6.93 -3.00
C LEU A 206 6.71 7.07 -4.52
N GLY A 207 5.66 7.67 -5.10
CA GLY A 207 5.57 7.96 -6.53
C GLY A 207 4.92 6.86 -7.38
N TYR A 208 4.19 5.92 -6.77
CA TYR A 208 3.36 4.97 -7.51
C TYR A 208 2.29 5.70 -8.33
N ILE A 209 1.93 5.15 -9.49
CA ILE A 209 0.93 5.76 -10.37
C ILE A 209 -0.42 5.03 -10.37
N GLY A 210 -0.51 3.90 -9.68
CA GLY A 210 -1.73 3.10 -9.58
C GLY A 210 -1.58 1.96 -8.60
N PHE A 211 -2.64 1.19 -8.45
CA PHE A 211 -2.77 0.13 -7.45
C PHE A 211 -3.24 -1.19 -8.07
N ARG A 212 -2.72 -2.28 -7.56
CA ARG A 212 -3.31 -3.61 -7.63
C ARG A 212 -3.75 -3.97 -6.22
N TYR A 213 -5.02 -4.18 -6.02
CA TYR A 213 -5.55 -4.59 -4.71
C TYR A 213 -5.49 -6.10 -4.56
N ASP A 214 -4.91 -6.53 -3.44
CA ASP A 214 -4.93 -7.92 -3.02
C ASP A 214 -6.26 -8.26 -2.35
N MET A 215 -6.67 -9.53 -2.41
CA MET A 215 -7.83 -10.06 -1.69
C MET A 215 -9.12 -9.23 -1.85
N VAL A 216 -9.38 -8.71 -3.07
CA VAL A 216 -10.55 -7.85 -3.37
C VAL A 216 -11.91 -8.51 -3.13
N LYS A 217 -11.92 -9.81 -2.94
CA LYS A 217 -13.12 -10.58 -2.58
C LYS A 217 -13.42 -10.57 -1.07
N GLY A 218 -12.52 -10.08 -0.24
CA GLY A 218 -12.67 -10.02 1.21
C GLY A 218 -13.30 -8.72 1.72
N PHE A 219 -13.56 -7.72 0.88
CA PHE A 219 -14.20 -6.47 1.29
C PHE A 219 -15.05 -5.85 0.18
N ASN A 220 -16.02 -5.03 0.57
CA ASN A 220 -16.88 -4.37 -0.39
C ASN A 220 -16.20 -3.12 -1.00
N GLY A 221 -16.22 -3.01 -2.32
CA GLY A 221 -15.64 -1.89 -3.05
C GLY A 221 -16.37 -0.54 -2.89
N SER A 222 -17.41 -0.47 -2.07
CA SER A 222 -18.14 0.78 -1.75
C SER A 222 -17.49 1.59 -0.61
N HIS A 223 -16.47 1.07 0.05
CA HIS A 223 -15.79 1.67 1.21
C HIS A 223 -14.51 2.42 0.85
#